data_54137ccdbda8b3d94a0ca507f5d27397
#
_entry.id   54137ccdbda8b3d94a0ca507f5d27397
#
_cell.length_a   1.000
_cell.length_b   1.000
_cell.length_c   1.000
_cell.angle_alpha   90.00
_cell.angle_beta   90.00
_cell.angle_gamma   90.00
#
_symmetry.space_group_name_H-M   'P 1'
#
loop_
_entity.id
_entity.type
_entity.pdbx_description
1 polymer ?
#
loop_
_entity_poly.entity_id
_entity_poly.type
_entity_poly.pdbx_seq_one_letter_code
_entity_poly.pdbx_strand_id
1 'polypeptide(L)'
;MNTLLKLLLKGLLPLIAFVVLGLFIASLAIDANRFKPEIESAAASAGIELAVEGDIAWQLLPLGIALNQVNFTLNNKSMAGNADQLAISVNFKTLASLISQSPQLPISHIKVKNSRVLLAIPNSLPVQLSQINLAVDNINTQGQPFTYSIDLLAPYSVRISSSAALNIALNDQQQPESFSVNNLDLSINDLSIKGYVEGSEGLNKIQGQLSADSFDLIKQLKVVSRFIPELEAPRMVDPKALTDIAFEGFFDLVLDGFSTIQSTLSIDGQAIEISSEIDQENLKLYTAISANQLKLDGYASQSNSGSANPVLFAPLAIPMALWHGQSQMELNIAELNIGAASLTNIYGNLIGNQNIFRLSSLSGDFFDGQINLSGELNMQSRTPSFSVDSSVSNIDLNRASQLFDDLNLGGELNFSSNIKGSGYDGYSVMQSLAGSGQLVINSPRYQGINLEQTLCNAAALFSGKMPAVKDWSEDTQLDDLTASLSLRGNSLSVTEYSTQLGNVDFYGSSSLNLSSLRYKLNATVLATQERSSSMGCTINPMIVEREIPFKCKGAVGGTFNCKPDNSLIKTLLLSPKL
;
A
#
# COMPACT_ATOMS: atom_id res chain seq x y z
N MET A 1 -13.42 23.64 -60.70
CA MET A 1 -12.72 23.78 -59.41
C MET A 1 -11.47 24.65 -59.42
N ASN A 2 -10.81 24.86 -60.57
CA ASN A 2 -9.57 25.65 -60.64
C ASN A 2 -9.71 27.17 -60.81
N THR A 3 -10.88 27.67 -61.23
CA THR A 3 -11.08 29.12 -61.49
C THR A 3 -11.47 29.87 -60.20
N LEU A 4 -12.29 29.27 -59.32
CA LEU A 4 -12.65 29.80 -58.02
C LEU A 4 -11.45 29.87 -57.06
N LEU A 5 -10.59 28.88 -57.10
CA LEU A 5 -9.37 28.82 -56.28
C LEU A 5 -8.34 29.88 -56.72
N LYS A 6 -8.27 30.16 -58.04
CA LYS A 6 -7.39 31.21 -58.58
C LYS A 6 -7.92 32.61 -58.29
N LEU A 7 -9.24 32.81 -58.22
CA LEU A 7 -9.86 34.09 -57.83
C LEU A 7 -9.71 34.34 -56.34
N LEU A 8 -9.88 33.32 -55.50
CA LEU A 8 -9.62 33.40 -54.06
C LEU A 8 -8.16 33.70 -53.74
N LEU A 9 -7.21 33.01 -54.42
CA LEU A 9 -5.78 33.27 -54.25
C LEU A 9 -5.36 34.66 -54.74
N LYS A 10 -5.90 35.13 -55.87
CA LYS A 10 -5.55 36.44 -56.42
C LYS A 10 -6.21 37.66 -55.76
N GLY A 11 -7.33 37.45 -55.07
CA GLY A 11 -8.04 38.52 -54.37
C GLY A 11 -7.78 38.53 -52.86
N LEU A 12 -7.80 37.38 -52.22
CA LEU A 12 -7.67 37.26 -50.77
C LEU A 12 -6.23 37.42 -50.25
N LEU A 13 -5.27 36.90 -51.01
CA LEU A 13 -3.85 36.96 -50.63
C LEU A 13 -3.29 38.38 -50.59
N PRO A 14 -3.53 39.27 -51.61
CA PRO A 14 -3.11 40.64 -51.53
C PRO A 14 -3.90 41.46 -50.48
N LEU A 15 -5.19 41.12 -50.22
CA LEU A 15 -5.95 41.75 -49.15
C LEU A 15 -5.38 41.39 -47.78
N ILE A 16 -5.09 40.16 -47.52
CA ILE A 16 -4.43 39.72 -46.29
C ILE A 16 -3.04 40.36 -46.16
N ALA A 17 -2.24 40.40 -47.25
CA ALA A 17 -0.94 41.05 -47.24
C ALA A 17 -1.07 42.56 -46.94
N PHE A 18 -2.09 43.21 -47.49
CA PHE A 18 -2.35 44.64 -47.26
C PHE A 18 -2.79 44.92 -45.82
N VAL A 19 -3.64 44.07 -45.23
CA VAL A 19 -4.05 44.15 -43.80
C VAL A 19 -2.86 43.90 -42.89
N VAL A 20 -2.05 42.88 -43.15
CA VAL A 20 -0.83 42.57 -42.39
C VAL A 20 0.18 43.71 -42.50
N LEU A 21 0.36 44.27 -43.68
CA LEU A 21 1.25 45.40 -43.91
C LEU A 21 0.72 46.67 -43.22
N GLY A 22 -0.61 46.92 -43.25
CA GLY A 22 -1.24 48.01 -42.53
C GLY A 22 -1.09 47.93 -40.99
N LEU A 23 -1.25 46.73 -40.45
CA LEU A 23 -1.01 46.46 -39.02
C LEU A 23 0.48 46.57 -38.66
N PHE A 24 1.36 46.16 -39.57
CA PHE A 24 2.81 46.29 -39.40
C PHE A 24 3.21 47.79 -39.39
N ILE A 25 2.67 48.60 -40.31
CA ILE A 25 2.91 50.06 -40.33
C ILE A 25 2.33 50.72 -39.09
N ALA A 26 1.13 50.32 -38.65
CA ALA A 26 0.52 50.83 -37.42
C ALA A 26 1.36 50.45 -36.18
N SER A 27 1.91 49.25 -36.10
CA SER A 27 2.78 48.84 -35.02
C SER A 27 4.11 49.58 -34.95
N LEU A 28 4.60 50.09 -36.11
CA LEU A 28 5.77 50.97 -36.19
C LEU A 28 5.46 52.43 -35.84
N ALA A 29 4.21 52.85 -36.04
CA ALA A 29 3.79 54.22 -35.80
C ALA A 29 3.33 54.52 -34.37
N ILE A 30 2.87 53.51 -33.65
CA ILE A 30 2.38 53.61 -32.26
C ILE A 30 3.36 52.94 -31.31
N ASP A 31 4.03 53.73 -30.50
CA ASP A 31 4.91 53.20 -29.45
C ASP A 31 4.06 52.50 -28.37
N ALA A 32 4.23 51.16 -28.24
CA ALA A 32 3.49 50.35 -27.26
C ALA A 32 3.80 50.75 -25.80
N ASN A 33 4.96 51.37 -25.55
CA ASN A 33 5.35 51.82 -24.20
C ASN A 33 4.44 52.91 -23.66
N ARG A 34 3.68 53.61 -24.54
CA ARG A 34 2.69 54.59 -24.09
C ARG A 34 1.55 54.00 -23.25
N PHE A 35 1.28 52.71 -23.42
CA PHE A 35 0.22 52.00 -22.68
C PHE A 35 0.69 51.43 -21.35
N LYS A 36 1.95 51.62 -20.96
CA LYS A 36 2.53 51.07 -19.72
C LYS A 36 1.75 51.56 -18.46
N PRO A 37 1.47 52.88 -18.27
CA PRO A 37 0.73 53.33 -17.10
C PRO A 37 -0.69 52.77 -17.02
N GLU A 38 -1.37 52.64 -18.16
CA GLU A 38 -2.74 52.14 -18.24
C GLU A 38 -2.80 50.65 -17.89
N ILE A 39 -1.81 49.85 -18.35
CA ILE A 39 -1.71 48.44 -18.04
C ILE A 39 -1.42 48.23 -16.55
N GLU A 40 -0.48 48.97 -15.99
CA GLU A 40 -0.15 48.90 -14.55
C GLU A 40 -1.36 49.32 -13.68
N SER A 41 -2.08 50.36 -14.08
CA SER A 41 -3.30 50.83 -13.42
C SER A 41 -4.44 49.78 -13.51
N ALA A 42 -4.63 49.17 -14.67
CA ALA A 42 -5.63 48.13 -14.85
C ALA A 42 -5.30 46.90 -13.98
N ALA A 43 -4.03 46.48 -13.89
CA ALA A 43 -3.59 45.40 -13.02
C ALA A 43 -3.81 45.73 -11.53
N ALA A 44 -3.52 46.98 -11.11
CA ALA A 44 -3.76 47.46 -9.76
C ALA A 44 -5.24 47.41 -9.38
N SER A 45 -6.14 47.77 -10.31
CA SER A 45 -7.59 47.67 -10.11
C SER A 45 -8.07 46.20 -9.96
N ALA A 46 -7.34 45.24 -10.52
CA ALA A 46 -7.57 43.81 -10.38
C ALA A 46 -6.88 43.21 -9.14
N GLY A 47 -6.24 44.01 -8.29
CA GLY A 47 -5.58 43.54 -7.08
C GLY A 47 -4.16 43.01 -7.30
N ILE A 48 -3.52 43.39 -8.40
CA ILE A 48 -2.16 42.96 -8.75
C ILE A 48 -1.29 44.23 -8.91
N GLU A 49 -0.31 44.40 -8.03
CA GLU A 49 0.76 45.37 -8.29
C GLU A 49 1.63 44.84 -9.42
N LEU A 50 1.57 45.47 -10.59
CA LEU A 50 2.34 45.13 -11.78
C LEU A 50 3.32 46.26 -12.08
N ALA A 51 4.59 45.92 -12.28
CA ALA A 51 5.61 46.86 -12.75
C ALA A 51 6.31 46.28 -13.99
N VAL A 52 6.27 47.00 -15.10
CA VAL A 52 6.93 46.61 -16.34
C VAL A 52 8.26 47.36 -16.43
N GLU A 53 9.39 46.70 -16.18
CA GLU A 53 10.71 47.32 -16.24
C GLU A 53 11.27 47.41 -17.67
N GLY A 54 10.97 46.39 -18.49
CA GLY A 54 11.38 46.35 -19.87
C GLY A 54 10.42 47.07 -20.85
N ASP A 55 10.67 46.88 -22.13
CA ASP A 55 9.86 47.47 -23.20
C ASP A 55 8.61 46.65 -23.47
N ILE A 56 7.54 47.33 -23.89
CA ILE A 56 6.33 46.72 -24.44
C ILE A 56 6.48 46.62 -25.95
N ALA A 57 6.35 45.42 -26.49
CA ALA A 57 6.42 45.17 -27.92
C ALA A 57 5.08 44.70 -28.49
N TRP A 58 4.75 45.18 -29.71
CA TRP A 58 3.61 44.66 -30.44
C TRP A 58 3.86 43.22 -30.92
N GLN A 59 2.86 42.36 -30.80
CA GLN A 59 2.81 41.06 -31.49
C GLN A 59 1.80 41.14 -32.63
N LEU A 60 2.19 40.69 -33.82
CA LEU A 60 1.34 40.76 -35.00
C LEU A 60 0.54 39.48 -35.24
N LEU A 61 1.08 38.30 -34.81
CA LEU A 61 0.46 37.00 -35.01
C LEU A 61 0.71 36.11 -33.78
N PRO A 62 -0.29 35.89 -32.92
CA PRO A 62 -1.58 36.58 -32.86
C PRO A 62 -1.43 38.03 -32.45
N LEU A 63 -2.39 38.91 -32.85
CA LEU A 63 -2.34 40.32 -32.50
C LEU A 63 -2.36 40.53 -31.00
N GLY A 64 -1.41 41.25 -30.45
CA GLY A 64 -1.30 41.47 -29.01
C GLY A 64 -0.11 42.33 -28.60
N ILE A 65 0.18 42.28 -27.33
CA ILE A 65 1.33 42.96 -26.72
C ILE A 65 2.17 41.97 -25.92
N ALA A 66 3.47 42.18 -25.89
CA ALA A 66 4.41 41.45 -25.04
C ALA A 66 5.08 42.45 -24.10
N LEU A 67 4.90 42.27 -22.82
CA LEU A 67 5.55 42.98 -21.74
C LEU A 67 6.83 42.23 -21.36
N ASN A 68 7.97 42.89 -21.42
CA ASN A 68 9.25 42.30 -21.05
C ASN A 68 9.66 42.73 -19.65
N GLN A 69 10.33 41.88 -18.90
CA GLN A 69 10.82 42.10 -17.54
C GLN A 69 9.71 42.63 -16.62
N VAL A 70 8.76 41.78 -16.35
CA VAL A 70 7.56 42.12 -15.55
C VAL A 70 7.76 41.66 -14.13
N ASN A 71 7.54 42.53 -13.13
CA ASN A 71 7.42 42.17 -11.73
C ASN A 71 5.95 42.26 -11.31
N PHE A 72 5.50 41.38 -10.47
CA PHE A 72 4.13 41.38 -9.97
C PHE A 72 4.06 40.93 -8.50
N THR A 73 3.12 41.49 -7.79
CA THR A 73 2.81 41.12 -6.40
C THR A 73 1.29 41.20 -6.21
N LEU A 74 0.70 40.17 -5.61
CA LEU A 74 -0.71 40.22 -5.19
C LEU A 74 -0.87 41.15 -3.99
N ASN A 75 -1.96 41.92 -3.92
CA ASN A 75 -2.22 42.88 -2.85
C ASN A 75 -2.20 42.25 -1.45
N ASN A 76 -2.57 40.95 -1.31
CA ASN A 76 -2.52 40.20 -0.06
C ASN A 76 -1.11 39.67 0.26
N LYS A 77 -0.10 39.93 -0.58
CA LYS A 77 1.29 39.45 -0.49
C LYS A 77 1.44 37.92 -0.40
N SER A 78 0.41 37.17 -0.76
CA SER A 78 0.48 35.69 -0.79
C SER A 78 1.36 35.17 -1.93
N MET A 79 1.54 35.98 -2.98
CA MET A 79 2.33 35.65 -4.15
C MET A 79 3.06 36.88 -4.67
N ALA A 80 4.35 36.74 -4.94
CA ALA A 80 5.18 37.74 -5.62
C ALA A 80 6.08 37.05 -6.63
N GLY A 81 6.41 37.74 -7.72
CA GLY A 81 7.27 37.14 -8.72
C GLY A 81 7.71 38.08 -9.82
N ASN A 82 8.50 37.52 -10.74
CA ASN A 82 8.89 38.18 -11.98
C ASN A 82 8.74 37.23 -13.17
N ALA A 83 8.64 37.81 -14.37
CA ALA A 83 8.64 37.06 -15.62
C ALA A 83 9.52 37.81 -16.65
N ASP A 84 10.29 37.03 -17.41
CA ASP A 84 11.04 37.62 -18.54
C ASP A 84 10.12 38.19 -19.59
N GLN A 85 8.97 37.56 -19.83
CA GLN A 85 7.97 38.01 -20.79
C GLN A 85 6.56 37.59 -20.36
N LEU A 86 5.63 38.53 -20.40
CA LEU A 86 4.17 38.33 -20.36
C LEU A 86 3.57 38.78 -21.67
N ALA A 87 3.05 37.89 -22.48
CA ALA A 87 2.38 38.19 -23.73
C ALA A 87 0.86 38.02 -23.60
N ILE A 88 0.11 38.99 -24.06
CA ILE A 88 -1.37 38.99 -24.06
C ILE A 88 -1.81 39.24 -25.49
N SER A 89 -2.63 38.38 -26.06
CA SER A 89 -3.09 38.46 -27.43
C SER A 89 -4.61 38.42 -27.52
N VAL A 90 -5.16 39.01 -28.54
CA VAL A 90 -6.59 39.14 -28.82
C VAL A 90 -6.96 38.39 -30.10
N ASN A 91 -8.21 37.92 -30.17
CA ASN A 91 -8.70 37.28 -31.39
C ASN A 91 -9.24 38.32 -32.37
N PHE A 92 -8.85 38.26 -33.65
CA PHE A 92 -9.33 39.15 -34.70
C PHE A 92 -10.86 39.12 -34.88
N LYS A 93 -11.53 38.00 -34.65
CA LYS A 93 -12.98 37.87 -34.76
C LYS A 93 -13.70 38.69 -33.67
N THR A 94 -13.11 38.78 -32.48
CA THR A 94 -13.63 39.55 -31.36
C THR A 94 -13.25 41.03 -31.43
N LEU A 95 -12.19 41.39 -32.16
CA LEU A 95 -11.87 42.80 -32.44
C LEU A 95 -12.98 43.49 -33.24
N ALA A 96 -13.64 42.79 -34.16
CA ALA A 96 -14.81 43.29 -34.91
C ALA A 96 -16.04 43.49 -34.01
N SER A 97 -16.18 42.77 -32.90
CA SER A 97 -17.28 42.94 -31.95
C SER A 97 -17.04 44.09 -30.96
N LEU A 98 -15.81 44.58 -30.79
CA LEU A 98 -15.52 45.81 -30.01
C LEU A 98 -16.12 47.07 -30.62
N ILE A 99 -16.47 47.05 -31.90
CA ILE A 99 -17.18 48.15 -32.58
C ILE A 99 -18.67 48.17 -32.18
N SER A 100 -19.20 47.10 -31.61
CA SER A 100 -20.56 46.94 -31.11
C SER A 100 -20.61 46.71 -29.59
N GLN A 101 -20.47 47.78 -28.84
CA GLN A 101 -21.02 48.06 -27.47
C GLN A 101 -20.87 47.02 -26.34
N SER A 102 -19.88 46.17 -26.29
CA SER A 102 -19.62 45.35 -25.11
C SER A 102 -18.20 45.57 -24.57
N PRO A 103 -18.03 45.96 -23.28
CA PRO A 103 -16.73 46.38 -22.72
C PRO A 103 -15.86 45.17 -22.27
N GLN A 104 -16.00 43.99 -22.84
CA GLN A 104 -15.15 42.85 -22.50
C GLN A 104 -13.89 42.84 -23.36
N LEU A 105 -12.73 42.90 -22.72
CA LEU A 105 -11.44 42.75 -23.41
C LEU A 105 -11.37 41.32 -24.00
N PRO A 106 -11.25 41.20 -25.34
CA PRO A 106 -11.29 39.88 -26.00
C PRO A 106 -9.92 39.18 -25.95
N ILE A 107 -9.44 38.97 -24.74
CA ILE A 107 -8.19 38.21 -24.54
C ILE A 107 -8.40 36.78 -25.04
N SER A 108 -7.55 36.34 -25.95
CA SER A 108 -7.60 35.01 -26.50
C SER A 108 -6.42 34.12 -26.08
N HIS A 109 -5.26 34.73 -25.83
CA HIS A 109 -4.06 34.01 -25.47
C HIS A 109 -3.28 34.78 -24.41
N ILE A 110 -2.76 34.03 -23.43
CA ILE A 110 -1.81 34.52 -22.42
C ILE A 110 -0.59 33.61 -22.46
N LYS A 111 0.60 34.20 -22.53
CA LYS A 111 1.85 33.46 -22.49
C LYS A 111 2.81 34.11 -21.50
N VAL A 112 3.31 33.31 -20.55
CA VAL A 112 4.32 33.71 -19.58
C VAL A 112 5.57 32.91 -19.89
N LYS A 113 6.74 33.56 -19.91
CA LYS A 113 8.02 32.87 -20.13
C LYS A 113 8.96 33.13 -18.98
N ASN A 114 9.62 32.05 -18.54
CA ASN A 114 10.68 32.04 -17.54
C ASN A 114 10.35 32.88 -16.31
N SER A 115 9.19 32.66 -15.73
CA SER A 115 8.76 33.35 -14.53
C SER A 115 9.35 32.67 -13.26
N ARG A 116 9.58 33.48 -12.24
CA ARG A 116 9.88 33.02 -10.88
C ARG A 116 8.81 33.53 -9.95
N VAL A 117 8.30 32.68 -9.11
CA VAL A 117 7.22 33.00 -8.18
C VAL A 117 7.59 32.55 -6.79
N LEU A 118 7.41 33.42 -5.81
CA LEU A 118 7.49 33.12 -4.40
C LEU A 118 6.07 33.04 -3.84
N LEU A 119 5.71 31.87 -3.34
CA LEU A 119 4.42 31.61 -2.69
C LEU A 119 4.59 31.69 -1.18
N ALA A 120 3.91 32.60 -0.51
CA ALA A 120 3.85 32.66 0.94
C ALA A 120 2.70 31.78 1.44
N ILE A 121 3.02 30.61 2.00
CA ILE A 121 2.04 29.66 2.55
C ILE A 121 1.89 29.98 4.05
N PRO A 122 0.68 30.20 4.59
CA PRO A 122 0.49 30.43 6.01
C PRO A 122 1.09 29.30 6.86
N ASN A 123 1.83 29.64 7.89
CA ASN A 123 2.48 28.71 8.82
C ASN A 123 3.55 27.78 8.20
N SER A 124 4.07 28.12 7.01
CA SER A 124 5.09 27.33 6.32
C SER A 124 6.20 28.23 5.77
N LEU A 125 7.33 27.64 5.39
CA LEU A 125 8.37 28.37 4.66
C LEU A 125 7.88 28.75 3.26
N PRO A 126 8.27 29.94 2.75
CA PRO A 126 7.91 30.34 1.39
C PRO A 126 8.43 29.35 0.35
N VAL A 127 7.59 28.99 -0.61
CA VAL A 127 7.94 28.08 -1.71
C VAL A 127 8.32 28.89 -2.93
N GLN A 128 9.52 28.71 -3.44
CA GLN A 128 9.99 29.33 -4.67
C GLN A 128 9.82 28.39 -5.85
N LEU A 129 9.02 28.81 -6.83
CA LEU A 129 8.90 28.18 -8.14
C LEU A 129 9.73 28.97 -9.16
N SER A 130 10.35 28.32 -10.10
CA SER A 130 11.21 28.95 -11.11
C SER A 130 11.02 28.33 -12.49
N GLN A 131 11.56 28.98 -13.52
CA GLN A 131 11.45 28.56 -14.90
C GLN A 131 9.99 28.31 -15.34
N ILE A 132 9.04 29.07 -14.78
CA ILE A 132 7.64 28.90 -15.09
C ILE A 132 7.39 29.38 -16.51
N ASN A 133 6.92 28.46 -17.35
CA ASN A 133 6.41 28.74 -18.66
C ASN A 133 4.93 28.37 -18.67
N LEU A 134 4.05 29.32 -18.94
CA LEU A 134 2.61 29.14 -19.02
C LEU A 134 2.12 29.60 -20.38
N ALA A 135 1.30 28.81 -21.04
CA ALA A 135 0.52 29.22 -22.18
C ALA A 135 -0.95 28.88 -21.92
N VAL A 136 -1.84 29.82 -22.19
CA VAL A 136 -3.29 29.64 -22.15
C VAL A 136 -3.86 30.18 -23.46
N ASP A 137 -4.56 29.33 -24.18
CA ASP A 137 -5.11 29.63 -25.50
C ASP A 137 -6.63 29.49 -25.48
N ASN A 138 -7.31 30.19 -26.44
CA ASN A 138 -8.76 30.19 -26.61
C ASN A 138 -9.58 30.78 -25.43
N ILE A 139 -8.99 31.65 -24.65
CA ILE A 139 -9.72 32.36 -23.58
C ILE A 139 -10.87 33.16 -24.22
N ASN A 140 -12.08 33.08 -23.63
CA ASN A 140 -13.28 33.78 -24.11
C ASN A 140 -13.72 33.50 -25.56
N THR A 141 -13.31 32.36 -26.12
CA THR A 141 -13.80 31.94 -27.44
C THR A 141 -15.07 31.12 -27.26
N GLN A 142 -16.24 31.70 -27.52
CA GLN A 142 -17.52 31.00 -27.36
C GLN A 142 -17.52 29.63 -28.07
N GLY A 143 -17.87 28.59 -27.32
CA GLY A 143 -18.04 27.23 -27.82
C GLY A 143 -16.74 26.46 -28.08
N GLN A 144 -15.59 26.96 -27.65
CA GLN A 144 -14.33 26.23 -27.71
C GLN A 144 -13.70 26.10 -26.32
N PRO A 145 -13.18 24.93 -25.95
CA PRO A 145 -12.45 24.77 -24.70
C PRO A 145 -11.19 25.66 -24.72
N PHE A 146 -10.87 26.31 -23.62
CA PHE A 146 -9.57 26.92 -23.46
C PHE A 146 -8.54 25.85 -23.12
N THR A 147 -7.35 25.95 -23.72
CA THR A 147 -6.25 25.02 -23.45
C THR A 147 -5.19 25.73 -22.62
N TYR A 148 -4.60 25.01 -21.69
CA TYR A 148 -3.43 25.50 -20.97
C TYR A 148 -2.27 24.52 -21.09
N SER A 149 -1.06 25.03 -21.02
CA SER A 149 0.15 24.26 -20.74
C SER A 149 1.02 25.04 -19.77
N ILE A 150 1.53 24.36 -18.77
CA ILE A 150 2.46 24.90 -17.79
C ILE A 150 3.67 23.96 -17.66
N ASP A 151 4.85 24.52 -17.57
CA ASP A 151 6.10 23.83 -17.23
C ASP A 151 6.84 24.68 -16.21
N LEU A 152 7.26 24.08 -15.10
CA LEU A 152 7.92 24.80 -14.01
C LEU A 152 8.92 23.90 -13.28
N LEU A 153 9.85 24.53 -12.59
CA LEU A 153 10.80 23.91 -11.68
C LEU A 153 10.46 24.31 -10.24
N ALA A 154 10.04 23.32 -9.45
CA ALA A 154 9.79 23.43 -8.02
C ALA A 154 11.10 23.28 -7.21
N PRO A 155 11.12 23.54 -5.90
CA PRO A 155 12.26 23.29 -5.03
C PRO A 155 12.80 21.87 -5.18
N TYR A 156 14.08 21.68 -4.85
CA TYR A 156 14.79 20.41 -4.96
C TYR A 156 14.88 19.85 -6.40
N SER A 157 14.76 20.73 -7.42
CA SER A 157 14.82 20.37 -8.85
C SER A 157 13.69 19.44 -9.32
N VAL A 158 12.51 19.56 -8.71
CA VAL A 158 11.33 18.82 -9.14
C VAL A 158 10.69 19.52 -10.33
N ARG A 159 10.72 18.88 -11.50
CA ARG A 159 10.07 19.38 -12.70
C ARG A 159 8.60 18.99 -12.71
N ILE A 160 7.74 19.96 -12.91
CA ILE A 160 6.29 19.77 -13.04
C ILE A 160 5.85 20.34 -14.36
N SER A 161 5.17 19.55 -15.18
CA SER A 161 4.48 20.04 -16.38
C SER A 161 3.04 19.56 -16.37
N SER A 162 2.13 20.41 -16.85
CA SER A 162 0.72 20.04 -17.00
C SER A 162 0.14 20.72 -18.24
N SER A 163 -0.73 19.98 -18.93
CA SER A 163 -1.55 20.52 -20.01
C SER A 163 -2.93 19.90 -20.01
N ALA A 164 -3.94 20.67 -20.39
CA ALA A 164 -5.31 20.18 -20.59
C ALA A 164 -6.12 21.13 -21.47
N ALA A 165 -7.26 20.63 -21.93
CA ALA A 165 -8.32 21.43 -22.53
C ALA A 165 -9.48 21.53 -21.51
N LEU A 166 -9.86 22.77 -21.17
CA LEU A 166 -10.87 23.08 -20.16
C LEU A 166 -12.10 23.72 -20.83
N ASN A 167 -13.27 23.22 -20.45
CA ASN A 167 -14.54 23.84 -20.81
C ASN A 167 -15.34 24.07 -19.53
N ILE A 168 -15.90 25.26 -19.35
CA ILE A 168 -16.71 25.60 -18.19
C ILE A 168 -18.01 26.25 -18.72
N ALA A 169 -19.13 25.65 -18.37
CA ALA A 169 -20.46 26.25 -18.60
C ALA A 169 -20.95 26.88 -17.31
N LEU A 170 -21.51 28.10 -17.44
CA LEU A 170 -22.08 28.84 -16.33
C LEU A 170 -23.61 28.89 -16.49
N ASN A 171 -24.33 28.82 -15.38
CA ASN A 171 -25.78 29.03 -15.34
C ASN A 171 -26.12 30.51 -15.46
N ASP A 172 -27.42 30.83 -15.50
CA ASP A 172 -27.93 32.22 -15.59
C ASP A 172 -27.47 33.11 -14.44
N GLN A 173 -27.05 32.55 -13.31
CA GLN A 173 -26.51 33.23 -12.15
C GLN A 173 -24.99 33.36 -12.17
N GLN A 174 -24.35 32.99 -13.27
CA GLN A 174 -22.88 32.97 -13.45
C GLN A 174 -22.13 32.03 -12.50
N GLN A 175 -22.80 31.00 -12.00
CA GLN A 175 -22.16 29.92 -11.24
C GLN A 175 -21.81 28.75 -12.17
N PRO A 176 -20.73 27.99 -11.89
CA PRO A 176 -20.40 26.84 -12.67
C PRO A 176 -21.52 25.78 -12.66
N GLU A 177 -22.06 25.46 -13.80
CA GLU A 177 -23.08 24.44 -14.02
C GLU A 177 -22.43 23.10 -14.40
N SER A 178 -21.42 23.19 -15.26
CA SER A 178 -20.61 22.05 -15.65
C SER A 178 -19.19 22.46 -16.00
N PHE A 179 -18.26 21.51 -15.91
CA PHE A 179 -16.92 21.68 -16.44
C PHE A 179 -16.45 20.37 -17.08
N SER A 180 -15.50 20.47 -18.02
CA SER A 180 -14.74 19.33 -18.50
C SER A 180 -13.26 19.69 -18.61
N VAL A 181 -12.43 18.77 -18.15
CA VAL A 181 -10.97 18.77 -18.31
C VAL A 181 -10.63 17.59 -19.21
N ASN A 182 -10.29 17.87 -20.46
CA ASN A 182 -9.99 16.85 -21.46
C ASN A 182 -8.50 16.85 -21.77
N ASN A 183 -7.97 15.70 -22.15
CA ASN A 183 -6.56 15.53 -22.49
C ASN A 183 -5.62 16.04 -21.38
N LEU A 184 -6.00 15.78 -20.11
CA LEU A 184 -5.11 16.06 -18.99
C LEU A 184 -3.84 15.26 -19.15
N ASP A 185 -2.71 15.95 -19.12
CA ASP A 185 -1.37 15.37 -19.02
C ASP A 185 -0.63 16.13 -17.91
N LEU A 186 -0.40 15.47 -16.79
CA LEU A 186 0.33 15.99 -15.63
C LEU A 186 1.57 15.15 -15.41
N SER A 187 2.74 15.76 -15.51
CA SER A 187 4.01 15.10 -15.26
C SER A 187 4.72 15.71 -14.05
N ILE A 188 5.22 14.86 -13.17
CA ILE A 188 6.06 15.23 -12.02
C ILE A 188 7.33 14.37 -12.10
N ASN A 189 8.41 14.92 -12.62
CA ASN A 189 9.60 14.17 -13.03
C ASN A 189 9.24 13.01 -13.97
N ASP A 190 9.43 11.76 -13.50
CA ASP A 190 9.15 10.55 -14.28
C ASP A 190 7.70 10.04 -14.12
N LEU A 191 6.91 10.61 -13.22
CA LEU A 191 5.49 10.27 -13.05
C LEU A 191 4.67 11.06 -14.06
N SER A 192 3.92 10.39 -14.92
CA SER A 192 2.97 10.99 -15.86
C SER A 192 1.56 10.48 -15.59
N ILE A 193 0.64 11.40 -15.32
CA ILE A 193 -0.79 11.13 -15.08
C ILE A 193 -1.58 11.71 -16.25
N LYS A 194 -2.37 10.90 -16.91
CA LYS A 194 -3.21 11.27 -18.05
C LYS A 194 -4.67 10.98 -17.78
N GLY A 195 -5.56 11.68 -18.47
CA GLY A 195 -6.97 11.37 -18.38
C GLY A 195 -7.91 12.51 -18.71
N TYR A 196 -9.11 12.41 -18.17
CA TYR A 196 -10.12 13.44 -18.24
C TYR A 196 -10.97 13.47 -16.96
N VAL A 197 -11.57 14.63 -16.68
CA VAL A 197 -12.50 14.84 -15.57
C VAL A 197 -13.64 15.71 -16.05
N GLU A 198 -14.87 15.34 -15.76
CA GLU A 198 -16.08 16.08 -16.11
C GLU A 198 -16.95 16.29 -14.88
N GLY A 199 -17.45 17.49 -14.71
CA GLY A 199 -18.42 17.82 -13.68
C GLY A 199 -19.73 18.31 -14.30
N SER A 200 -20.85 17.88 -13.76
CA SER A 200 -22.20 18.21 -14.24
C SER A 200 -23.16 18.41 -13.08
N GLU A 201 -24.42 18.76 -13.40
CA GLU A 201 -25.51 18.92 -12.43
C GLU A 201 -25.18 19.91 -11.29
N GLY A 202 -24.65 21.09 -11.65
CA GLY A 202 -24.23 22.07 -10.65
C GLY A 202 -23.04 21.60 -9.80
N LEU A 203 -22.19 20.73 -10.36
CA LEU A 203 -21.04 20.05 -9.75
C LEU A 203 -21.41 18.96 -8.73
N ASN A 204 -22.66 18.53 -8.68
CA ASN A 204 -23.08 17.40 -7.85
C ASN A 204 -22.57 16.06 -8.39
N LYS A 205 -22.28 15.99 -9.69
CA LYS A 205 -21.74 14.80 -10.33
C LYS A 205 -20.36 15.09 -10.93
N ILE A 206 -19.35 14.28 -10.58
CA ILE A 206 -17.99 14.35 -11.11
C ILE A 206 -17.60 12.97 -11.59
N GLN A 207 -17.27 12.85 -12.88
CA GLN A 207 -16.84 11.59 -13.47
C GLN A 207 -15.52 11.76 -14.22
N GLY A 208 -14.78 10.68 -14.38
CA GLY A 208 -13.54 10.75 -15.12
C GLY A 208 -12.77 9.44 -15.16
N GLN A 209 -11.67 9.51 -15.87
CA GLN A 209 -10.67 8.47 -15.94
C GLN A 209 -9.29 9.09 -15.74
N LEU A 210 -8.50 8.48 -14.89
CA LEU A 210 -7.10 8.82 -14.68
C LEU A 210 -6.25 7.58 -14.83
N SER A 211 -5.11 7.73 -15.48
CA SER A 211 -4.11 6.67 -15.61
C SER A 211 -2.71 7.24 -15.40
N ALA A 212 -1.83 6.41 -14.84
CA ALA A 212 -0.40 6.67 -14.83
C ALA A 212 0.32 5.50 -15.49
N ASP A 213 1.18 5.84 -16.45
CA ASP A 213 2.13 4.90 -17.01
C ASP A 213 3.13 4.45 -15.93
N SER A 214 3.88 3.38 -16.19
CA SER A 214 4.87 2.84 -15.24
C SER A 214 5.81 3.91 -14.69
N PHE A 215 5.91 3.96 -13.36
CA PHE A 215 6.83 4.84 -12.63
C PHE A 215 7.46 4.15 -11.42
N ASP A 216 8.61 4.66 -10.97
CA ASP A 216 9.32 4.19 -9.77
C ASP A 216 8.79 4.90 -8.52
N LEU A 217 7.99 4.20 -7.71
CA LEU A 217 7.40 4.74 -6.48
C LEU A 217 8.48 5.12 -5.46
N ILE A 218 9.57 4.35 -5.36
CA ILE A 218 10.66 4.64 -4.42
C ILE A 218 11.35 5.97 -4.77
N LYS A 219 11.55 6.26 -6.07
CA LYS A 219 12.06 7.57 -6.50
C LYS A 219 11.08 8.69 -6.15
N GLN A 220 9.77 8.49 -6.40
CA GLN A 220 8.76 9.50 -6.08
C GLN A 220 8.70 9.76 -4.56
N LEU A 221 8.71 8.71 -3.73
CA LEU A 221 8.77 8.87 -2.27
C LEU A 221 10.03 9.62 -1.79
N LYS A 222 11.18 9.38 -2.42
CA LYS A 222 12.42 10.15 -2.15
C LYS A 222 12.28 11.62 -2.52
N VAL A 223 11.51 11.96 -3.54
CA VAL A 223 11.19 13.35 -3.89
C VAL A 223 10.29 13.95 -2.83
N VAL A 224 9.19 13.28 -2.49
CA VAL A 224 8.21 13.74 -1.50
C VAL A 224 8.82 13.88 -0.11
N SER A 225 9.72 13.00 0.30
CA SER A 225 10.41 13.07 1.60
C SER A 225 11.27 14.32 1.79
N ARG A 226 11.66 15.00 0.70
CA ARG A 226 12.34 16.29 0.78
C ARG A 226 11.41 17.42 1.22
N PHE A 227 10.10 17.28 0.98
CA PHE A 227 9.07 18.24 1.40
C PHE A 227 8.42 17.84 2.72
N ILE A 228 8.32 16.52 2.98
CA ILE A 228 7.72 15.93 4.18
C ILE A 228 8.76 14.96 4.76
N PRO A 229 9.67 15.44 5.63
CA PRO A 229 10.78 14.62 6.15
C PRO A 229 10.32 13.38 6.93
N GLU A 230 9.10 13.39 7.46
CA GLU A 230 8.51 12.27 8.21
C GLU A 230 8.17 11.08 7.30
N LEU A 231 8.05 11.31 5.99
CA LEU A 231 7.76 10.30 4.99
C LEU A 231 9.06 9.72 4.41
N GLU A 232 9.72 8.82 5.12
CA GLU A 232 10.91 8.14 4.60
C GLU A 232 10.55 7.10 3.54
N ALA A 233 11.30 7.08 2.43
CA ALA A 233 11.17 6.01 1.44
C ALA A 233 11.69 4.68 2.04
N PRO A 234 10.90 3.59 2.00
CA PRO A 234 11.30 2.31 2.57
C PRO A 234 12.51 1.74 1.81
N ARG A 235 13.39 1.05 2.55
CA ARG A 235 14.48 0.27 1.95
C ARG A 235 13.98 -1.16 1.77
N MET A 236 13.73 -1.55 0.55
CA MET A 236 13.27 -2.90 0.22
C MET A 236 14.42 -3.90 0.20
N VAL A 237 14.12 -5.16 0.49
CA VAL A 237 15.08 -6.27 0.35
C VAL A 237 15.46 -6.43 -1.12
N ASP A 238 14.47 -6.41 -2.02
CA ASP A 238 14.71 -6.35 -3.46
C ASP A 238 14.77 -4.88 -3.91
N PRO A 239 15.91 -4.42 -4.48
CA PRO A 239 16.03 -3.07 -5.02
C PRO A 239 15.09 -2.75 -6.19
N LYS A 240 14.49 -3.78 -6.81
CA LYS A 240 13.51 -3.64 -7.90
C LYS A 240 12.07 -3.55 -7.39
N ALA A 241 11.82 -3.85 -6.11
CA ALA A 241 10.48 -3.74 -5.56
C ALA A 241 9.97 -2.30 -5.61
N LEU A 242 8.72 -2.12 -6.03
CA LEU A 242 8.03 -0.83 -6.19
C LEU A 242 8.68 0.10 -7.25
N THR A 243 9.39 -0.47 -8.23
CA THR A 243 10.00 0.31 -9.30
C THR A 243 9.16 0.37 -10.59
N ASP A 244 8.13 -0.45 -10.68
CA ASP A 244 7.21 -0.54 -11.82
C ASP A 244 5.76 -0.48 -11.32
N ILE A 245 5.29 0.74 -11.02
CA ILE A 245 3.91 0.99 -10.59
C ILE A 245 3.15 1.67 -11.69
N ALA A 246 2.01 1.13 -12.06
CA ALA A 246 1.08 1.77 -12.99
C ALA A 246 -0.34 1.70 -12.42
N PHE A 247 -1.19 2.65 -12.78
CA PHE A 247 -2.59 2.59 -12.44
C PHE A 247 -3.49 3.10 -13.55
N GLU A 248 -4.71 2.58 -13.60
CA GLU A 248 -5.80 3.10 -14.39
C GLU A 248 -7.08 3.07 -13.54
N GLY A 249 -7.82 4.16 -13.51
CA GLY A 249 -9.02 4.23 -12.70
C GLY A 249 -10.11 5.07 -13.34
N PHE A 250 -11.35 4.60 -13.22
CA PHE A 250 -12.59 5.30 -13.53
C PHE A 250 -13.29 5.67 -12.24
N PHE A 251 -13.89 6.84 -12.19
CA PHE A 251 -14.72 7.28 -11.08
C PHE A 251 -15.97 7.99 -11.57
N ASP A 252 -17.06 7.74 -10.88
CA ASP A 252 -18.33 8.46 -11.01
C ASP A 252 -18.78 8.82 -9.59
N LEU A 253 -18.53 10.08 -9.21
CA LEU A 253 -18.78 10.60 -7.88
C LEU A 253 -20.03 11.46 -7.89
N VAL A 254 -20.98 11.15 -7.03
CA VAL A 254 -22.21 11.90 -6.82
C VAL A 254 -22.22 12.40 -5.38
N LEU A 255 -22.17 13.74 -5.16
CA LEU A 255 -21.97 14.32 -3.83
C LEU A 255 -23.09 13.98 -2.84
N ASP A 256 -24.33 13.86 -3.30
CA ASP A 256 -25.50 13.53 -2.48
C ASP A 256 -26.15 12.22 -2.94
N GLY A 257 -25.36 11.20 -3.27
CA GLY A 257 -25.89 9.95 -3.82
C GLY A 257 -24.87 8.81 -3.87
N PHE A 258 -25.03 8.00 -4.89
CA PHE A 258 -24.24 6.78 -5.07
C PHE A 258 -23.05 7.03 -5.98
N SER A 259 -21.86 6.77 -5.48
CA SER A 259 -20.58 6.96 -6.20
C SER A 259 -19.90 5.62 -6.45
N THR A 260 -19.21 5.51 -7.58
CA THR A 260 -18.43 4.32 -7.93
C THR A 260 -17.00 4.67 -8.32
N ILE A 261 -16.05 3.82 -7.93
CA ILE A 261 -14.65 3.89 -8.32
C ILE A 261 -14.23 2.49 -8.77
N GLN A 262 -13.66 2.39 -9.96
CA GLN A 262 -13.08 1.16 -10.49
C GLN A 262 -11.64 1.45 -10.90
N SER A 263 -10.69 0.68 -10.41
CA SER A 263 -9.29 0.89 -10.73
C SER A 263 -8.51 -0.41 -10.82
N THR A 264 -7.51 -0.41 -11.68
CA THR A 264 -6.49 -1.45 -11.78
C THR A 264 -5.15 -0.85 -11.37
N LEU A 265 -4.54 -1.41 -10.34
CA LEU A 265 -3.21 -1.06 -9.88
C LEU A 265 -2.24 -2.18 -10.30
N SER A 266 -1.21 -1.86 -11.05
CA SER A 266 -0.11 -2.77 -11.37
C SER A 266 1.08 -2.47 -10.47
N ILE A 267 1.58 -3.46 -9.76
CA ILE A 267 2.76 -3.36 -8.89
C ILE A 267 3.78 -4.40 -9.34
N ASP A 268 4.88 -3.94 -9.97
CA ASP A 268 5.94 -4.81 -10.50
C ASP A 268 5.39 -5.95 -11.37
N GLY A 269 4.44 -5.61 -12.25
CA GLY A 269 3.77 -6.55 -13.16
C GLY A 269 2.64 -7.38 -12.55
N GLN A 270 2.26 -7.13 -11.28
CA GLN A 270 1.15 -7.80 -10.61
C GLN A 270 -0.08 -6.88 -10.60
N ALA A 271 -1.16 -7.33 -11.24
CA ALA A 271 -2.40 -6.57 -11.33
C ALA A 271 -3.31 -6.80 -10.11
N ILE A 272 -3.78 -5.70 -9.54
CA ILE A 272 -4.76 -5.67 -8.45
C ILE A 272 -5.94 -4.84 -8.94
N GLU A 273 -7.12 -5.44 -8.98
CA GLU A 273 -8.36 -4.76 -9.32
C GLU A 273 -9.05 -4.29 -8.05
N ILE A 274 -9.51 -3.04 -8.05
CA ILE A 274 -10.19 -2.41 -6.92
C ILE A 274 -11.49 -1.83 -7.44
N SER A 275 -12.60 -2.23 -6.84
CA SER A 275 -13.92 -1.67 -7.10
C SER A 275 -14.50 -1.14 -5.80
N SER A 276 -14.93 0.11 -5.76
CA SER A 276 -15.54 0.73 -4.59
C SER A 276 -16.88 1.37 -4.94
N GLU A 277 -17.85 1.18 -4.06
CA GLU A 277 -19.16 1.81 -4.11
C GLU A 277 -19.37 2.61 -2.82
N ILE A 278 -19.77 3.86 -2.96
CA ILE A 278 -19.94 4.80 -1.84
C ILE A 278 -21.38 5.31 -1.86
N ASP A 279 -22.14 4.99 -0.84
CA ASP A 279 -23.45 5.56 -0.57
C ASP A 279 -23.26 6.71 0.43
N GLN A 280 -23.28 7.94 -0.08
CA GLN A 280 -23.02 9.13 0.75
C GLN A 280 -24.18 9.47 1.66
N GLU A 281 -25.42 9.17 1.28
CA GLU A 281 -26.59 9.40 2.12
C GLU A 281 -26.57 8.53 3.39
N ASN A 282 -26.20 7.27 3.24
CA ASN A 282 -26.18 6.31 4.34
C ASN A 282 -24.78 6.12 4.95
N LEU A 283 -23.77 6.84 4.48
CA LEU A 283 -22.35 6.74 4.87
C LEU A 283 -21.86 5.29 4.81
N LYS A 284 -22.14 4.60 3.69
CA LYS A 284 -21.69 3.23 3.45
C LYS A 284 -20.62 3.19 2.36
N LEU A 285 -19.60 2.41 2.61
CA LEU A 285 -18.54 2.11 1.66
C LEU A 285 -18.46 0.59 1.46
N TYR A 286 -18.58 0.16 0.23
CA TYR A 286 -18.25 -1.21 -0.17
C TYR A 286 -17.00 -1.18 -1.05
N THR A 287 -16.02 -2.05 -0.78
CA THR A 287 -14.81 -2.17 -1.60
C THR A 287 -14.51 -3.64 -1.85
N ALA A 288 -14.35 -4.01 -3.11
CA ALA A 288 -13.86 -5.32 -3.54
C ALA A 288 -12.44 -5.18 -4.09
N ILE A 289 -11.54 -6.04 -3.63
CA ILE A 289 -10.14 -6.11 -4.08
C ILE A 289 -9.91 -7.52 -4.62
N SER A 290 -9.44 -7.62 -5.86
CA SER A 290 -9.10 -8.88 -6.47
C SER A 290 -7.72 -8.88 -7.11
N ALA A 291 -7.04 -10.03 -7.06
CA ALA A 291 -5.77 -10.26 -7.74
C ALA A 291 -5.64 -11.73 -8.14
N ASN A 292 -5.08 -11.98 -9.32
CA ASN A 292 -4.82 -13.35 -9.76
C ASN A 292 -3.59 -13.94 -9.06
N GLN A 293 -2.51 -13.15 -8.93
CA GLN A 293 -1.29 -13.59 -8.27
C GLN A 293 -0.60 -12.40 -7.59
N LEU A 294 -0.19 -12.59 -6.35
CA LEU A 294 0.65 -11.66 -5.61
C LEU A 294 1.91 -12.37 -5.10
N LYS A 295 3.08 -11.76 -5.31
CA LYS A 295 4.38 -12.23 -4.81
C LYS A 295 4.92 -11.18 -3.85
N LEU A 296 5.13 -11.55 -2.60
CA LEU A 296 5.52 -10.61 -1.54
C LEU A 296 7.02 -10.63 -1.20
N ASP A 297 7.81 -11.51 -1.81
CA ASP A 297 9.21 -11.76 -1.41
C ASP A 297 10.11 -10.52 -1.45
N GLY A 298 9.89 -9.68 -2.47
CA GLY A 298 10.69 -8.46 -2.66
C GLY A 298 10.32 -7.29 -1.74
N TYR A 299 9.14 -7.32 -1.14
CA TYR A 299 8.57 -6.16 -0.43
C TYR A 299 8.89 -6.12 1.06
N ALA A 300 9.68 -7.07 1.55
CA ALA A 300 10.18 -7.01 2.92
C ALA A 300 11.10 -5.78 3.10
N SER A 301 10.83 -4.99 4.15
CA SER A 301 11.69 -3.88 4.52
C SER A 301 12.97 -4.37 5.18
N GLN A 302 14.13 -3.86 4.79
CA GLN A 302 15.36 -4.04 5.55
C GLN A 302 15.22 -3.30 6.87
N SER A 303 14.98 -4.03 7.96
CA SER A 303 14.98 -3.42 9.29
C SER A 303 16.38 -2.95 9.64
N ASN A 304 16.57 -1.63 9.82
CA ASN A 304 17.74 -1.13 10.54
C ASN A 304 17.63 -1.64 11.98
N SER A 305 18.50 -2.57 12.35
CA SER A 305 18.64 -3.06 13.72
C SER A 305 19.01 -1.89 14.63
N GLY A 306 18.03 -1.22 15.19
CA GLY A 306 18.26 -0.08 16.10
C GLY A 306 17.14 0.96 16.16
N SER A 307 16.12 0.90 15.31
CA SER A 307 15.03 1.86 15.34
C SER A 307 13.88 1.40 16.25
N ALA A 308 13.23 2.37 16.87
CA ALA A 308 12.05 2.20 17.71
C ALA A 308 11.05 1.20 17.13
N ASN A 309 10.39 0.44 18.01
CA ASN A 309 9.33 -0.50 17.62
C ASN A 309 8.37 0.14 16.62
N PRO A 310 8.11 -0.49 15.45
CA PRO A 310 7.21 0.08 14.47
C PRO A 310 5.82 0.26 15.08
N VAL A 311 5.21 1.40 14.83
CA VAL A 311 3.83 1.66 15.23
C VAL A 311 2.93 0.82 14.33
N LEU A 312 2.34 -0.26 14.86
CA LEU A 312 1.60 -1.26 14.08
C LEU A 312 0.32 -0.68 13.44
N PHE A 313 -0.33 0.26 14.13
CA PHE A 313 -1.64 0.79 13.71
C PHE A 313 -1.60 2.20 13.13
N ALA A 314 -0.43 2.86 13.08
CA ALA A 314 -0.30 4.19 12.48
C ALA A 314 -0.70 4.24 10.99
N PRO A 315 -0.34 3.26 10.15
CA PRO A 315 -0.77 3.22 8.75
C PRO A 315 -2.29 3.06 8.58
N LEU A 316 -2.98 2.51 9.58
CA LEU A 316 -4.43 2.34 9.57
C LEU A 316 -5.19 3.64 9.91
N ALA A 317 -4.51 4.66 10.43
CA ALA A 317 -5.13 5.94 10.76
C ALA A 317 -5.66 6.69 9.52
N ILE A 318 -5.00 6.56 8.37
CA ILE A 318 -5.41 7.22 7.11
C ILE A 318 -6.69 6.61 6.55
N PRO A 319 -6.79 5.28 6.39
CA PRO A 319 -8.05 4.66 6.00
C PRO A 319 -9.21 4.92 6.97
N MET A 320 -8.95 4.99 8.28
CA MET A 320 -9.98 5.23 9.29
C MET A 320 -10.67 6.59 9.16
N ALA A 321 -9.99 7.62 8.68
CA ALA A 321 -10.61 8.92 8.40
C ALA A 321 -11.71 8.81 7.33
N LEU A 322 -11.63 7.80 6.45
CA LEU A 322 -12.62 7.47 5.42
C LEU A 322 -13.75 6.56 5.96
N TRP A 323 -13.60 5.99 7.16
CA TRP A 323 -14.47 4.93 7.69
C TRP A 323 -15.41 5.39 8.82
N HIS A 324 -15.80 6.67 8.84
CA HIS A 324 -16.72 7.19 9.83
C HIS A 324 -18.14 6.58 9.78
N GLY A 325 -18.48 5.90 8.69
CA GLY A 325 -19.74 5.20 8.49
C GLY A 325 -19.62 3.68 8.64
N GLN A 326 -20.43 2.97 7.87
CA GLN A 326 -20.34 1.53 7.70
C GLN A 326 -19.52 1.21 6.46
N SER A 327 -18.60 0.27 6.58
CA SER A 327 -17.77 -0.16 5.45
C SER A 327 -17.68 -1.68 5.41
N GLN A 328 -17.62 -2.20 4.20
CA GLN A 328 -17.37 -3.61 3.93
C GLN A 328 -16.27 -3.70 2.88
N MET A 329 -15.29 -4.55 3.13
CA MET A 329 -14.23 -4.85 2.18
C MET A 329 -14.21 -6.35 1.91
N GLU A 330 -14.24 -6.71 0.64
CA GLU A 330 -14.03 -8.08 0.17
C GLU A 330 -12.67 -8.21 -0.48
N LEU A 331 -11.97 -9.29 -0.16
CA LEU A 331 -10.66 -9.64 -0.71
C LEU A 331 -10.78 -10.98 -1.43
N ASN A 332 -10.31 -11.04 -2.67
CA ASN A 332 -10.26 -12.27 -3.47
C ASN A 332 -8.90 -12.36 -4.17
N ILE A 333 -8.01 -13.23 -3.69
CA ILE A 333 -6.68 -13.44 -4.28
C ILE A 333 -6.58 -14.92 -4.66
N ALA A 334 -6.37 -15.19 -5.96
CA ALA A 334 -6.28 -16.57 -6.41
C ALA A 334 -4.98 -17.25 -5.91
N GLU A 335 -3.85 -16.53 -5.88
CA GLU A 335 -2.58 -17.05 -5.41
C GLU A 335 -1.74 -15.96 -4.72
N LEU A 336 -1.21 -16.24 -3.52
CA LEU A 336 -0.29 -15.39 -2.76
C LEU A 336 0.99 -16.18 -2.46
N ASN A 337 2.13 -15.70 -2.95
CA ASN A 337 3.43 -16.31 -2.76
C ASN A 337 4.28 -15.52 -1.76
N ILE A 338 4.82 -16.22 -0.76
CA ILE A 338 5.73 -15.68 0.27
C ILE A 338 6.90 -16.66 0.43
N GLY A 339 8.06 -16.36 -0.13
CA GLY A 339 9.17 -17.29 -0.21
C GLY A 339 8.80 -18.53 -1.02
N ALA A 340 9.04 -19.69 -0.46
CA ALA A 340 8.62 -20.96 -1.04
C ALA A 340 7.18 -21.35 -0.67
N ALA A 341 6.48 -20.56 0.14
CA ALA A 341 5.08 -20.80 0.52
C ALA A 341 4.11 -20.19 -0.50
N SER A 342 3.10 -20.96 -0.88
CA SER A 342 1.99 -20.49 -1.71
C SER A 342 0.66 -20.74 -1.01
N LEU A 343 -0.12 -19.67 -0.83
CA LEU A 343 -1.52 -19.74 -0.41
C LEU A 343 -2.39 -19.54 -1.64
N THR A 344 -3.46 -20.33 -1.77
CA THR A 344 -4.39 -20.23 -2.90
C THR A 344 -5.82 -20.01 -2.43
N ASN A 345 -6.69 -19.55 -3.33
CA ASN A 345 -8.11 -19.35 -3.07
C ASN A 345 -8.37 -18.49 -1.82
N ILE A 346 -7.63 -17.39 -1.70
CA ILE A 346 -7.76 -16.52 -0.53
C ILE A 346 -9.01 -15.66 -0.69
N TYR A 347 -9.91 -15.78 0.26
CA TYR A 347 -11.11 -14.97 0.38
C TYR A 347 -11.15 -14.31 1.75
N GLY A 348 -11.43 -12.99 1.78
CA GLY A 348 -11.55 -12.21 3.01
C GLY A 348 -12.78 -11.31 3.00
N ASN A 349 -13.40 -11.14 4.17
CA ASN A 349 -14.50 -10.18 4.36
C ASN A 349 -14.27 -9.40 5.66
N LEU A 350 -14.06 -8.08 5.52
CA LEU A 350 -13.83 -7.15 6.61
C LEU A 350 -14.98 -6.14 6.68
N ILE A 351 -15.57 -5.98 7.84
CA ILE A 351 -16.65 -5.02 8.11
C ILE A 351 -16.14 -3.98 9.10
N GLY A 352 -16.24 -2.71 8.73
CA GLY A 352 -15.94 -1.57 9.58
C GLY A 352 -17.21 -0.84 10.02
N ASN A 353 -17.28 -0.47 11.30
CA ASN A 353 -18.34 0.36 11.83
C ASN A 353 -17.81 1.17 13.01
N GLN A 354 -17.85 2.50 12.91
CA GLN A 354 -17.48 3.43 13.99
C GLN A 354 -16.17 3.04 14.72
N ASN A 355 -15.09 2.83 13.95
CA ASN A 355 -13.76 2.43 14.46
C ASN A 355 -13.68 1.02 15.09
N ILE A 356 -14.66 0.16 14.83
CA ILE A 356 -14.58 -1.27 15.07
C ILE A 356 -14.48 -1.98 13.72
N PHE A 357 -13.44 -2.76 13.53
CA PHE A 357 -13.19 -3.55 12.33
C PHE A 357 -13.32 -5.02 12.67
N ARG A 358 -14.26 -5.69 12.00
CA ARG A 358 -14.51 -7.13 12.19
C ARG A 358 -14.13 -7.87 10.93
N LEU A 359 -13.09 -8.69 11.01
CA LEU A 359 -12.75 -9.69 10.02
C LEU A 359 -13.73 -10.86 10.20
N SER A 360 -14.78 -10.90 9.38
CA SER A 360 -15.80 -11.95 9.46
C SER A 360 -15.23 -13.31 9.06
N SER A 361 -14.40 -13.33 8.03
CA SER A 361 -13.65 -14.48 7.55
C SER A 361 -12.45 -14.04 6.74
N LEU A 362 -11.34 -14.74 6.89
CA LEU A 362 -10.23 -14.78 5.94
C LEU A 362 -9.85 -16.26 5.79
N SER A 363 -10.04 -16.81 4.64
CA SER A 363 -9.77 -18.23 4.37
C SER A 363 -8.83 -18.37 3.18
N GLY A 364 -8.12 -19.49 3.13
CA GLY A 364 -7.24 -19.86 2.01
C GLY A 364 -6.77 -21.28 2.13
N ASP A 365 -6.33 -21.86 1.01
CA ASP A 365 -5.76 -23.19 0.96
C ASP A 365 -4.24 -23.10 1.10
N PHE A 366 -3.65 -24.01 1.87
CA PHE A 366 -2.23 -24.06 2.18
C PHE A 366 -1.77 -25.48 2.39
N PHE A 367 -0.80 -25.98 1.61
CA PHE A 367 -0.27 -27.34 1.70
C PHE A 367 -1.35 -28.43 1.85
N ASP A 368 -2.29 -28.46 0.91
CA ASP A 368 -3.45 -29.36 0.82
C ASP A 368 -4.47 -29.24 1.97
N GLY A 369 -4.24 -28.36 2.93
CA GLY A 369 -5.16 -28.02 4.01
C GLY A 369 -5.74 -26.62 3.86
N GLN A 370 -6.41 -26.16 4.91
CA GLN A 370 -7.09 -24.85 4.93
C GLN A 370 -6.68 -24.02 6.14
N ILE A 371 -6.59 -22.72 5.93
CA ILE A 371 -6.43 -21.71 6.98
C ILE A 371 -7.69 -20.86 7.03
N ASN A 372 -8.25 -20.66 8.23
CA ASN A 372 -9.36 -19.77 8.46
C ASN A 372 -9.03 -18.85 9.63
N LEU A 373 -9.24 -17.55 9.43
CA LEU A 373 -9.05 -16.51 10.41
C LEU A 373 -10.35 -15.68 10.55
N SER A 374 -10.68 -15.30 11.75
CA SER A 374 -11.68 -14.27 12.04
C SER A 374 -11.20 -13.41 13.21
N GLY A 375 -11.78 -12.22 13.39
CA GLY A 375 -11.32 -11.38 14.49
C GLY A 375 -11.97 -10.02 14.51
N GLU A 376 -11.59 -9.24 15.52
CA GLU A 376 -12.06 -7.88 15.72
C GLU A 376 -10.90 -6.99 16.15
N LEU A 377 -10.83 -5.80 15.57
CA LEU A 377 -9.96 -4.70 15.99
C LEU A 377 -10.86 -3.55 16.48
N ASN A 378 -10.75 -3.20 17.74
CA ASN A 378 -11.49 -2.10 18.35
C ASN A 378 -10.55 -0.91 18.60
N MET A 379 -10.82 0.19 17.91
CA MET A 379 -10.06 1.44 18.01
C MET A 379 -10.88 2.59 18.63
N GLN A 380 -12.04 2.30 19.22
CA GLN A 380 -12.85 3.30 19.93
C GLN A 380 -12.22 3.70 21.28
N SER A 381 -11.48 2.79 21.88
CA SER A 381 -10.78 3.06 23.15
C SER A 381 -9.47 3.81 22.91
N ARG A 382 -8.97 4.47 23.96
CA ARG A 382 -7.68 5.18 23.92
C ARG A 382 -6.52 4.25 23.52
N THR A 383 -6.59 2.97 23.85
CA THR A 383 -5.62 1.96 23.44
C THR A 383 -6.35 0.96 22.55
N PRO A 384 -5.92 0.78 21.29
CA PRO A 384 -6.48 -0.25 20.40
C PRO A 384 -6.40 -1.64 21.01
N SER A 385 -7.44 -2.45 20.82
CA SER A 385 -7.47 -3.84 21.25
C SER A 385 -7.95 -4.74 20.11
N PHE A 386 -7.44 -5.95 20.06
CA PHE A 386 -7.84 -6.92 19.06
C PHE A 386 -8.07 -8.30 19.64
N SER A 387 -8.88 -9.09 18.95
CA SER A 387 -9.01 -10.52 19.14
C SER A 387 -8.97 -11.22 17.79
N VAL A 388 -8.29 -12.36 17.70
CA VAL A 388 -8.18 -13.17 16.49
C VAL A 388 -8.45 -14.62 16.86
N ASP A 389 -9.37 -15.24 16.16
CA ASP A 389 -9.62 -16.67 16.16
C ASP A 389 -8.98 -17.27 14.90
N SER A 390 -8.19 -18.31 15.07
CA SER A 390 -7.57 -19.02 13.95
C SER A 390 -7.91 -20.50 13.97
N SER A 391 -8.11 -21.06 12.79
CA SER A 391 -8.30 -22.48 12.56
C SER A 391 -7.49 -22.91 11.35
N VAL A 392 -6.66 -23.89 11.53
CA VAL A 392 -5.85 -24.53 10.49
C VAL A 392 -6.22 -26.01 10.48
N SER A 393 -6.54 -26.55 9.32
CA SER A 393 -6.99 -27.93 9.20
C SER A 393 -6.26 -28.67 8.07
N ASN A 394 -5.84 -29.91 8.37
CA ASN A 394 -5.28 -30.88 7.42
C ASN A 394 -4.04 -30.39 6.64
N ILE A 395 -3.19 -29.56 7.25
CA ILE A 395 -1.95 -29.11 6.60
C ILE A 395 -0.99 -30.31 6.49
N ASP A 396 -0.56 -30.62 5.28
CA ASP A 396 0.48 -31.64 5.05
C ASP A 396 1.85 -31.15 5.51
N LEU A 397 2.30 -31.66 6.66
CA LEU A 397 3.59 -31.32 7.22
C LEU A 397 4.79 -31.83 6.39
N ASN A 398 4.64 -32.85 5.56
CA ASN A 398 5.72 -33.29 4.67
C ASN A 398 6.05 -32.21 3.63
N ARG A 399 5.03 -31.50 3.14
CA ARG A 399 5.21 -30.38 2.21
C ARG A 399 5.62 -29.11 2.96
N ALA A 400 4.99 -28.84 4.10
CA ALA A 400 5.31 -27.66 4.91
C ALA A 400 6.74 -27.71 5.47
N SER A 401 7.25 -28.88 5.82
CA SER A 401 8.62 -29.04 6.32
C SER A 401 9.70 -28.67 5.31
N GLN A 402 9.40 -28.72 4.01
CA GLN A 402 10.32 -28.28 2.95
C GLN A 402 10.62 -26.76 2.99
N LEU A 403 9.82 -25.97 3.71
CA LEU A 403 10.07 -24.55 3.95
C LEU A 403 11.10 -24.31 5.06
N PHE A 404 11.41 -25.32 5.86
CA PHE A 404 12.26 -25.20 7.04
C PHE A 404 13.33 -26.30 6.99
N ASP A 405 14.56 -25.95 6.69
CA ASP A 405 15.69 -26.88 6.47
C ASP A 405 15.89 -27.88 7.60
N ASP A 406 15.46 -27.57 8.83
CA ASP A 406 15.67 -28.41 10.03
C ASP A 406 14.39 -29.11 10.51
N LEU A 407 13.24 -28.94 9.84
CA LEU A 407 11.98 -29.55 10.27
C LEU A 407 11.69 -30.85 9.54
N ASN A 408 12.18 -31.96 10.06
CA ASN A 408 11.96 -33.29 9.50
C ASN A 408 10.69 -33.95 10.05
N LEU A 409 9.56 -33.26 10.00
CA LEU A 409 8.29 -33.71 10.56
C LEU A 409 7.22 -33.84 9.46
N GLY A 410 6.64 -35.06 9.36
CA GLY A 410 5.48 -35.35 8.51
C GLY A 410 4.21 -35.55 9.33
N GLY A 411 3.08 -35.74 8.64
CA GLY A 411 1.75 -35.91 9.21
C GLY A 411 0.81 -34.79 8.83
N GLU A 412 -0.39 -34.80 9.36
CA GLU A 412 -1.43 -33.78 9.11
C GLU A 412 -1.60 -32.90 10.33
N LEU A 413 -1.35 -31.59 10.17
CA LEU A 413 -1.51 -30.60 11.24
C LEU A 413 -2.92 -30.02 11.27
N ASN A 414 -3.51 -30.06 12.45
CA ASN A 414 -4.72 -29.32 12.81
C ASN A 414 -4.40 -28.41 14.00
N PHE A 415 -4.78 -27.15 13.90
CA PHE A 415 -4.51 -26.14 14.93
C PHE A 415 -5.67 -25.19 15.07
N SER A 416 -6.03 -24.84 16.29
CA SER A 416 -6.99 -23.78 16.58
C SER A 416 -6.47 -22.88 17.69
N SER A 417 -6.73 -21.57 17.59
CA SER A 417 -6.36 -20.64 18.66
C SER A 417 -7.30 -19.45 18.74
N ASN A 418 -7.38 -18.91 19.95
CA ASN A 418 -7.93 -17.58 20.22
C ASN A 418 -6.84 -16.73 20.85
N ILE A 419 -6.51 -15.60 20.21
CA ILE A 419 -5.46 -14.68 20.65
C ILE A 419 -6.06 -13.28 20.77
N LYS A 420 -5.74 -12.58 21.84
CA LYS A 420 -6.12 -11.19 22.07
C LYS A 420 -4.95 -10.36 22.56
N GLY A 421 -5.00 -9.07 22.26
CA GLY A 421 -3.96 -8.13 22.67
C GLY A 421 -4.43 -6.69 22.58
N SER A 422 -3.59 -5.77 23.04
CA SER A 422 -3.85 -4.33 22.97
C SER A 422 -2.52 -3.55 22.92
N GLY A 423 -2.51 -2.40 22.27
CA GLY A 423 -1.35 -1.54 22.19
C GLY A 423 -1.27 -0.79 20.88
N TYR A 424 -0.42 0.25 20.82
CA TYR A 424 -0.14 1.01 19.60
C TYR A 424 1.11 0.54 18.86
N ASP A 425 2.04 -0.09 19.56
CA ASP A 425 3.33 -0.52 19.04
C ASP A 425 3.60 -1.99 19.32
N GLY A 426 4.58 -2.56 18.64
CA GLY A 426 4.91 -3.98 18.75
C GLY A 426 5.30 -4.42 20.16
N TYR A 427 5.89 -3.55 20.97
CA TYR A 427 6.26 -3.86 22.34
C TYR A 427 5.03 -3.94 23.26
N SER A 428 4.15 -2.94 23.22
CA SER A 428 2.92 -2.91 24.02
C SER A 428 1.97 -4.06 23.64
N VAL A 429 1.83 -4.34 22.34
CA VAL A 429 1.08 -5.51 21.84
C VAL A 429 1.67 -6.80 22.39
N MET A 430 2.99 -7.01 22.26
CA MET A 430 3.66 -8.22 22.73
C MET A 430 3.45 -8.44 24.24
N GLN A 431 3.49 -7.38 25.04
CA GLN A 431 3.28 -7.48 26.50
C GLN A 431 1.83 -7.81 26.88
N SER A 432 0.88 -7.40 26.04
CA SER A 432 -0.55 -7.60 26.30
C SER A 432 -1.11 -8.91 25.73
N LEU A 433 -0.33 -9.63 24.89
CA LEU A 433 -0.78 -10.88 24.27
C LEU A 433 -1.30 -11.87 25.31
N ALA A 434 -2.48 -12.41 25.05
CA ALA A 434 -3.05 -13.51 25.83
C ALA A 434 -3.83 -14.42 24.86
N GLY A 435 -3.72 -15.72 25.05
CA GLY A 435 -4.45 -16.64 24.19
C GLY A 435 -4.33 -18.09 24.64
N SER A 436 -5.13 -18.93 24.00
CA SER A 436 -5.10 -20.37 24.15
C SER A 436 -5.19 -21.03 22.76
N GLY A 437 -4.74 -22.24 22.65
CA GLY A 437 -4.84 -23.01 21.40
C GLY A 437 -4.80 -24.50 21.65
N GLN A 438 -5.24 -25.24 20.66
CA GLN A 438 -5.16 -26.68 20.58
C GLN A 438 -4.42 -27.07 19.30
N LEU A 439 -3.51 -28.00 19.39
CA LEU A 439 -2.74 -28.55 18.27
C LEU A 439 -2.93 -30.06 18.25
N VAL A 440 -3.22 -30.58 17.08
CA VAL A 440 -3.28 -32.02 16.82
C VAL A 440 -2.46 -32.29 15.56
N ILE A 441 -1.55 -33.25 15.63
CA ILE A 441 -0.86 -33.78 14.46
C ILE A 441 -1.27 -35.23 14.34
N ASN A 442 -2.03 -35.54 13.28
CA ASN A 442 -2.43 -36.91 12.98
C ASN A 442 -1.24 -37.66 12.37
N SER A 443 -0.99 -38.83 12.91
CA SER A 443 0.07 -39.75 12.43
C SER A 443 1.42 -39.05 12.19
N PRO A 444 1.98 -38.34 13.19
CA PRO A 444 3.24 -37.62 13.04
C PRO A 444 4.39 -38.58 12.73
N ARG A 445 5.19 -38.22 11.72
CA ARG A 445 6.35 -39.00 11.28
C ARG A 445 7.60 -38.14 11.39
N TYR A 446 8.53 -38.54 12.23
CA TYR A 446 9.83 -37.89 12.34
C TYR A 446 10.85 -38.59 11.44
N GLN A 447 11.36 -37.88 10.45
CA GLN A 447 12.26 -38.43 9.43
C GLN A 447 13.71 -38.38 9.90
N GLY A 448 14.48 -39.44 9.53
CA GLY A 448 15.92 -39.53 9.79
C GLY A 448 16.31 -39.88 11.23
N ILE A 449 15.34 -40.16 12.12
CA ILE A 449 15.61 -40.66 13.48
C ILE A 449 14.67 -41.80 13.81
N ASN A 450 15.22 -42.91 14.22
CA ASN A 450 14.46 -44.04 14.73
C ASN A 450 14.46 -44.06 16.26
N LEU A 451 13.37 -43.54 16.86
CA LEU A 451 13.18 -43.54 18.32
C LEU A 451 12.95 -44.97 18.85
N GLU A 452 12.32 -45.87 18.08
CA GLU A 452 12.15 -47.27 18.48
C GLU A 452 13.50 -47.92 18.67
N GLN A 453 14.42 -47.82 17.71
CA GLN A 453 15.76 -48.32 17.78
C GLN A 453 16.50 -47.75 19.00
N THR A 454 16.38 -46.44 19.21
CA THR A 454 17.03 -45.74 20.34
C THR A 454 16.53 -46.29 21.68
N LEU A 455 15.21 -46.43 21.82
CA LEU A 455 14.58 -46.98 23.03
C LEU A 455 14.94 -48.44 23.25
N CYS A 456 14.92 -49.27 22.20
CA CYS A 456 15.29 -50.68 22.29
C CYS A 456 16.78 -50.87 22.64
N ASN A 457 17.67 -50.10 22.06
CA ASN A 457 19.09 -50.11 22.41
C ASN A 457 19.32 -49.67 23.86
N ALA A 458 18.64 -48.64 24.32
CA ALA A 458 18.68 -48.22 25.72
C ALA A 458 18.15 -49.33 26.66
N ALA A 459 17.01 -49.94 26.34
CA ALA A 459 16.43 -51.03 27.13
C ALA A 459 17.34 -52.25 27.20
N ALA A 460 18.01 -52.61 26.11
CA ALA A 460 18.99 -53.73 26.08
C ALA A 460 20.20 -53.43 26.96
N LEU A 461 20.76 -52.22 26.88
CA LEU A 461 21.88 -51.80 27.74
C LEU A 461 21.52 -51.82 29.22
N PHE A 462 20.33 -51.35 29.61
CA PHE A 462 19.84 -51.41 30.99
C PHE A 462 19.62 -52.85 31.48
N SER A 463 19.35 -53.77 30.55
CA SER A 463 19.14 -55.19 30.88
C SER A 463 20.41 -56.03 30.79
N GLY A 464 21.57 -55.45 30.50
CA GLY A 464 22.82 -56.14 30.28
C GLY A 464 22.81 -57.09 29.06
N LYS A 465 21.90 -56.82 28.10
CA LYS A 465 21.72 -57.57 26.86
C LYS A 465 22.32 -56.85 25.68
N MET A 466 22.70 -57.56 24.62
CA MET A 466 23.08 -56.95 23.35
C MET A 466 21.82 -56.37 22.67
N PRO A 467 21.96 -55.21 21.98
CA PRO A 467 20.88 -54.66 21.14
C PRO A 467 20.39 -55.68 20.12
N ALA A 468 19.09 -55.70 19.85
CA ALA A 468 18.51 -56.55 18.83
C ALA A 468 19.03 -56.14 17.43
N VAL A 469 19.53 -57.12 16.68
CA VAL A 469 19.85 -56.93 15.26
C VAL A 469 18.54 -57.08 14.48
N LYS A 470 17.96 -55.95 14.08
CA LYS A 470 16.73 -55.86 13.29
C LYS A 470 16.96 -54.83 12.18
N ASP A 471 16.31 -55.02 11.07
CA ASP A 471 16.25 -54.00 10.02
C ASP A 471 15.28 -52.86 10.49
N TRP A 472 15.86 -51.77 10.93
CA TRP A 472 15.10 -50.65 11.49
C TRP A 472 14.70 -49.68 10.38
N SER A 473 13.49 -49.13 10.45
CA SER A 473 13.11 -47.99 9.64
C SER A 473 14.05 -46.81 9.92
N GLU A 474 14.30 -45.95 8.93
CA GLU A 474 15.05 -44.73 9.16
C GLU A 474 14.23 -43.67 9.91
N ASP A 475 12.91 -43.82 9.93
CA ASP A 475 11.96 -42.85 10.47
C ASP A 475 11.18 -43.43 11.67
N THR A 476 10.67 -42.51 12.49
CA THR A 476 9.74 -42.83 13.59
C THR A 476 8.32 -42.45 13.23
N GLN A 477 7.39 -43.39 13.26
CA GLN A 477 5.97 -43.16 13.19
C GLN A 477 5.40 -43.14 14.61
N LEU A 478 4.80 -42.02 15.01
CA LEU A 478 4.10 -41.87 16.29
C LEU A 478 2.58 -41.97 16.09
N ASP A 479 1.85 -42.26 17.14
CA ASP A 479 0.41 -42.05 17.18
C ASP A 479 0.11 -40.55 17.28
N ASP A 480 -1.16 -40.16 17.15
CA ASP A 480 -1.55 -38.75 17.13
C ASP A 480 -0.92 -37.96 18.28
N LEU A 481 -0.32 -36.82 17.93
CA LEU A 481 0.21 -35.87 18.89
C LEU A 481 -0.85 -34.81 19.19
N THR A 482 -1.23 -34.68 20.45
CA THR A 482 -2.12 -33.63 20.91
C THR A 482 -1.38 -32.67 21.83
N ALA A 483 -1.70 -31.35 21.75
CA ALA A 483 -1.10 -30.36 22.63
C ALA A 483 -2.05 -29.20 22.94
N SER A 484 -2.06 -28.78 24.20
CA SER A 484 -2.76 -27.58 24.68
C SER A 484 -1.78 -26.42 24.87
N LEU A 485 -2.08 -25.28 24.26
CA LEU A 485 -1.23 -24.11 24.22
C LEU A 485 -1.80 -22.95 25.05
N SER A 486 -0.93 -22.17 25.67
CA SER A 486 -1.28 -20.94 26.36
C SER A 486 -0.24 -19.85 26.06
N LEU A 487 -0.71 -18.70 25.62
CA LEU A 487 0.10 -17.53 25.32
C LEU A 487 -0.11 -16.46 26.39
N ARG A 488 0.99 -15.93 26.95
CA ARG A 488 0.95 -14.79 27.88
C ARG A 488 2.16 -13.89 27.64
N GLY A 489 1.90 -12.71 27.13
CA GLY A 489 2.97 -11.80 26.73
C GLY A 489 3.97 -12.50 25.79
N ASN A 490 5.21 -12.48 26.17
CA ASN A 490 6.30 -13.06 25.39
C ASN A 490 6.54 -14.57 25.62
N SER A 491 5.62 -15.26 26.32
CA SER A 491 5.77 -16.66 26.67
C SER A 491 4.65 -17.52 26.07
N LEU A 492 5.02 -18.43 25.17
CA LEU A 492 4.16 -19.50 24.70
C LEU A 492 4.44 -20.75 25.55
N SER A 493 3.41 -21.30 26.18
CA SER A 493 3.49 -22.51 26.97
C SER A 493 2.66 -23.61 26.35
N VAL A 494 3.25 -24.79 26.17
CA VAL A 494 2.52 -26.03 25.96
C VAL A 494 2.23 -26.58 27.35
N THR A 495 0.99 -26.45 27.78
CA THR A 495 0.58 -26.82 29.14
C THR A 495 0.54 -28.32 29.31
N GLU A 496 0.17 -29.01 28.25
CA GLU A 496 0.10 -30.47 28.16
C GLU A 496 0.32 -30.91 26.71
N TYR A 497 1.10 -31.93 26.50
CA TYR A 497 1.15 -32.63 25.22
C TYR A 497 1.18 -34.14 25.49
N SER A 498 0.65 -34.93 24.55
CA SER A 498 0.69 -36.40 24.60
C SER A 498 0.80 -37.01 23.20
N THR A 499 1.56 -38.08 23.10
CA THR A 499 1.65 -38.96 21.93
C THR A 499 2.13 -40.33 22.37
N GLN A 500 2.05 -41.37 21.51
CA GLN A 500 2.46 -42.71 21.80
C GLN A 500 3.39 -43.28 20.70
N LEU A 501 4.24 -44.17 21.10
CA LEU A 501 5.04 -45.01 20.22
C LEU A 501 4.88 -46.48 20.66
N GLY A 502 3.94 -47.17 20.03
CA GLY A 502 3.55 -48.51 20.46
C GLY A 502 3.02 -48.51 21.89
N ASN A 503 3.74 -49.12 22.81
CA ASN A 503 3.35 -49.21 24.23
C ASN A 503 4.13 -48.20 25.11
N VAL A 504 4.65 -47.13 24.52
CA VAL A 504 5.37 -46.11 25.23
C VAL A 504 4.66 -44.78 25.07
N ASP A 505 4.18 -44.24 26.17
CA ASP A 505 3.53 -42.92 26.22
C ASP A 505 4.58 -41.83 26.41
N PHE A 506 4.42 -40.75 25.68
CA PHE A 506 5.19 -39.50 25.82
C PHE A 506 4.24 -38.39 26.15
N TYR A 507 4.45 -37.71 27.26
CA TYR A 507 3.64 -36.56 27.68
C TYR A 507 4.46 -35.58 28.50
N GLY A 508 3.92 -34.38 28.66
CA GLY A 508 4.62 -33.35 29.40
C GLY A 508 4.18 -31.94 29.12
N SER A 509 5.09 -30.99 29.35
CA SER A 509 4.86 -29.58 29.13
C SER A 509 6.10 -28.87 28.59
N SER A 510 5.89 -27.74 27.95
CA SER A 510 6.98 -26.93 27.39
C SER A 510 6.71 -25.44 27.57
N SER A 511 7.75 -24.64 27.52
CA SER A 511 7.64 -23.19 27.41
C SER A 511 8.67 -22.65 26.43
N LEU A 512 8.26 -21.69 25.60
CA LEU A 512 9.08 -20.99 24.61
C LEU A 512 8.99 -19.49 24.88
N ASN A 513 10.14 -18.83 24.98
CA ASN A 513 10.20 -17.38 24.98
C ASN A 513 10.28 -16.89 23.53
N LEU A 514 9.29 -16.13 23.08
CA LEU A 514 9.14 -15.70 21.69
C LEU A 514 10.22 -14.72 21.20
N SER A 515 10.79 -13.90 22.11
CA SER A 515 11.85 -12.95 21.72
C SER A 515 13.22 -13.61 21.64
N SER A 516 13.54 -14.52 22.57
CA SER A 516 14.85 -15.16 22.63
C SER A 516 14.90 -16.52 21.93
N LEU A 517 13.74 -17.03 21.50
CA LEU A 517 13.55 -18.36 20.92
C LEU A 517 14.12 -19.48 21.78
N ARG A 518 14.23 -19.27 23.09
CA ARG A 518 14.68 -20.27 24.04
C ARG A 518 13.51 -21.06 24.59
N TYR A 519 13.69 -22.38 24.62
CA TYR A 519 12.67 -23.28 25.15
C TYR A 519 13.15 -24.07 26.38
N LYS A 520 12.18 -24.52 27.17
CA LYS A 520 12.33 -25.55 28.21
C LYS A 520 11.24 -26.57 27.98
N LEU A 521 11.59 -27.83 27.95
CA LEU A 521 10.69 -28.98 27.77
C LEU A 521 10.83 -29.91 28.96
N ASN A 522 9.75 -30.26 29.61
CA ASN A 522 9.65 -31.34 30.56
C ASN A 522 8.89 -32.48 29.86
N ALA A 523 9.56 -33.61 29.65
CA ALA A 523 8.99 -34.77 29.01
C ALA A 523 8.96 -35.94 30.01
N THR A 524 7.90 -36.71 29.98
CA THR A 524 7.79 -37.96 30.72
C THR A 524 7.61 -39.12 29.74
N VAL A 525 8.33 -40.16 29.93
CA VAL A 525 8.24 -41.42 29.18
C VAL A 525 7.70 -42.49 30.10
N LEU A 526 6.63 -43.17 29.69
CA LEU A 526 5.97 -44.26 30.44
C LEU A 526 5.83 -45.49 29.54
N ALA A 527 6.48 -46.57 29.89
CA ALA A 527 6.26 -47.86 29.25
C ALA A 527 5.13 -48.61 29.93
N THR A 528 4.06 -48.96 29.20
CA THR A 528 2.84 -49.56 29.76
C THR A 528 2.87 -51.08 29.78
N GLN A 529 3.75 -51.75 29.00
CA GLN A 529 3.87 -53.20 28.93
C GLN A 529 5.33 -53.63 28.80
N GLU A 530 5.64 -54.85 29.29
CA GLU A 530 6.99 -55.45 29.20
C GLU A 530 7.43 -55.73 27.77
N ARG A 531 6.49 -56.02 26.87
CA ARG A 531 6.75 -56.36 25.48
C ARG A 531 5.94 -55.51 24.53
N SER A 532 6.59 -54.70 23.75
CA SER A 532 5.94 -54.03 22.65
C SER A 532 5.94 -54.92 21.41
N SER A 533 4.76 -55.25 20.90
CA SER A 533 4.61 -56.00 19.65
C SER A 533 5.08 -55.20 18.44
N SER A 534 5.02 -53.89 18.49
CA SER A 534 5.47 -52.96 17.43
C SER A 534 6.98 -52.73 17.46
N MET A 535 7.58 -52.53 18.62
CA MET A 535 9.02 -52.23 18.75
C MET A 535 9.93 -53.46 18.63
N GLY A 536 9.42 -54.70 18.78
CA GLY A 536 10.23 -55.92 18.64
C GLY A 536 11.31 -56.09 19.71
N CYS A 537 11.33 -55.29 20.78
CA CYS A 537 12.23 -55.41 21.91
C CYS A 537 11.47 -55.60 23.23
N THR A 538 12.15 -56.14 24.23
CA THR A 538 11.58 -56.31 25.58
C THR A 538 12.05 -55.18 26.47
N ILE A 539 11.13 -54.43 27.03
CA ILE A 539 11.41 -53.41 28.02
C ILE A 539 11.70 -54.08 29.36
N ASN A 540 12.67 -53.53 30.11
CA ASN A 540 13.01 -54.05 31.42
C ASN A 540 11.82 -53.96 32.37
N PRO A 541 11.37 -55.05 33.03
CA PRO A 541 10.25 -55.04 33.98
C PRO A 541 10.36 -53.97 35.09
N MET A 542 11.61 -53.62 35.45
CA MET A 542 11.85 -52.59 36.47
C MET A 542 11.40 -51.17 36.08
N ILE A 543 11.26 -50.87 34.78
CA ILE A 543 10.85 -49.55 34.28
C ILE A 543 9.44 -49.54 33.69
N VAL A 544 8.80 -50.70 33.56
CA VAL A 544 7.39 -50.82 33.16
C VAL A 544 6.49 -50.19 34.23
N GLU A 545 5.49 -49.44 33.82
CA GLU A 545 4.57 -48.66 34.68
C GLU A 545 5.28 -47.64 35.60
N ARG A 546 6.49 -47.19 35.19
CA ARG A 546 7.20 -46.15 35.89
C ARG A 546 7.44 -44.94 34.97
N GLU A 547 7.11 -43.75 35.47
CA GLU A 547 7.38 -42.51 34.80
C GLU A 547 8.87 -42.14 34.83
N ILE A 548 9.46 -41.93 33.66
CA ILE A 548 10.85 -41.50 33.51
C ILE A 548 10.87 -40.04 33.04
N PRO A 549 11.15 -39.09 33.93
CA PRO A 549 11.15 -37.69 33.57
C PRO A 549 12.46 -37.24 32.91
N PHE A 550 12.33 -36.41 31.87
CA PHE A 550 13.42 -35.76 31.15
C PHE A 550 13.25 -34.25 31.19
N LYS A 551 14.35 -33.52 31.27
CA LYS A 551 14.40 -32.09 31.14
C LYS A 551 15.27 -31.71 29.95
N CYS A 552 14.67 -30.99 29.02
CA CYS A 552 15.34 -30.47 27.83
C CYS A 552 15.36 -28.97 27.84
N LYS A 553 16.40 -28.37 27.32
CA LYS A 553 16.51 -26.91 27.13
C LYS A 553 17.37 -26.61 25.90
N GLY A 554 17.05 -25.53 25.22
CA GLY A 554 17.81 -25.12 24.04
C GLY A 554 17.25 -23.81 23.46
N ALA A 555 17.64 -23.56 22.23
CA ALA A 555 17.06 -22.53 21.36
C ALA A 555 16.53 -23.20 20.10
N VAL A 556 15.50 -22.64 19.50
CA VAL A 556 14.98 -23.11 18.20
C VAL A 556 16.09 -22.96 17.15
N GLY A 557 16.31 -23.99 16.33
CA GLY A 557 17.43 -24.06 15.36
C GLY A 557 18.79 -24.39 15.99
N GLY A 558 18.85 -24.65 17.30
CA GLY A 558 20.09 -25.03 18.00
C GLY A 558 20.13 -26.51 18.41
N THR A 559 21.24 -26.94 19.04
CA THR A 559 21.41 -28.30 19.51
C THR A 559 20.41 -28.64 20.61
N PHE A 560 19.74 -29.79 20.46
CA PHE A 560 18.80 -30.35 21.43
C PHE A 560 19.57 -30.97 22.60
N ASN A 561 19.32 -30.48 23.82
CA ASN A 561 20.01 -30.99 25.02
C ASN A 561 18.98 -31.47 26.05
N CYS A 562 18.81 -32.79 26.10
CA CYS A 562 17.92 -33.49 27.06
C CYS A 562 18.73 -34.29 28.05
N LYS A 563 18.31 -34.24 29.31
CA LYS A 563 18.89 -35.06 30.38
C LYS A 563 17.78 -35.70 31.22
N PRO A 564 17.94 -36.96 31.62
CA PRO A 564 17.06 -37.56 32.62
C PRO A 564 17.11 -36.73 33.92
N ASP A 565 15.99 -36.59 34.61
CA ASP A 565 15.97 -35.96 35.93
C ASP A 565 16.48 -36.97 36.99
N ASN A 566 17.77 -36.89 37.26
CA ASN A 566 18.48 -37.85 38.12
C ASN A 566 17.93 -37.90 39.57
N SER A 567 17.27 -36.81 40.05
CA SER A 567 16.70 -36.78 41.41
C SER A 567 15.46 -37.66 41.53
N LEU A 568 14.60 -37.60 40.53
CA LEU A 568 13.38 -38.41 40.44
C LEU A 568 13.70 -39.86 40.03
N ILE A 569 14.65 -40.07 39.13
CA ILE A 569 15.09 -41.43 38.73
C ILE A 569 15.62 -42.20 39.93
N LYS A 570 16.45 -41.60 40.77
CA LYS A 570 16.94 -42.25 42.00
C LYS A 570 15.80 -42.64 42.94
N THR A 571 14.79 -41.75 43.12
CA THR A 571 13.63 -42.04 43.95
C THR A 571 12.80 -43.20 43.38
N LEU A 572 12.57 -43.21 42.07
CA LEU A 572 11.81 -44.24 41.36
C LEU A 572 12.50 -45.60 41.35
N LEU A 573 13.83 -45.63 41.25
CA LEU A 573 14.60 -46.89 41.30
C LEU A 573 14.75 -47.46 42.72
N LEU A 574 14.67 -46.61 43.74
CA LEU A 574 14.79 -47.00 45.16
C LEU A 574 13.46 -47.36 45.80
N SER A 575 12.32 -47.00 45.18
CA SER A 575 10.99 -47.35 45.67
C SER A 575 10.63 -48.76 45.23
N PRO A 576 10.45 -49.74 46.14
CA PRO A 576 9.97 -51.05 45.77
C PRO A 576 8.60 -50.96 45.11
N LYS A 577 8.33 -51.76 44.08
CA LYS A 577 6.95 -51.95 43.58
C LYS A 577 6.09 -52.44 44.75
N LEU A 578 5.08 -51.65 45.16
CA LEU A 578 4.02 -52.09 46.07
C LEU A 578 3.13 -53.11 45.38
#